data_4fb334a51c6d8974c7a93f1c85f4a06b
#
_entry.id   4fb334a51c6d8974c7a93f1c85f4a06b
#
_cell.length_a   1.000
_cell.length_b   1.000
_cell.length_c   1.000
_cell.angle_alpha   90.00
_cell.angle_beta   90.00
_cell.angle_gamma   90.00
#
_symmetry.space_group_name_H-M   'P 1'
#
loop_
_entity.id
_entity.type
_entity.pdbx_description
1 polymer ?
#
loop_
_entity_poly.entity_id
_entity_poly.type
_entity_poly.pdbx_seq_one_letter_code
_entity_poly.pdbx_strand_id
1 'polypeptide(L)'
;MNKKFQNIFFTFGLVVLCIMVYNLDFADAWQKIQHAGYWFFAVVVLWVFLYIFNTAAWFTIIRSQTQDAEERKKVSFFWLYKVTVSGFALNYATPGGLMGGEPYRIMELTPKIGAERATSSVVLYAMTHIFSHFWFWLISIFLYIFTQPVNLLMGTMLAVVFAFCVSAIWFFLTGYKKGLAVRVMNLVRHIPFVKKWAEPCLLYTSP
;
A
#
# COMPACT_ATOMS: atom_id res chain seq x y z
N MET A 1 -1.65 6.00 21.74
CA MET A 1 -2.17 4.61 21.75
C MET A 1 -1.72 3.94 23.03
N ASN A 2 -2.65 3.30 23.76
CA ASN A 2 -2.36 2.75 25.10
C ASN A 2 -1.38 1.56 24.96
N LYS A 3 -0.26 1.56 25.73
CA LYS A 3 0.76 0.48 25.68
C LYS A 3 0.18 -0.92 25.85
N LYS A 4 -0.92 -1.05 26.62
CA LYS A 4 -1.66 -2.32 26.79
C LYS A 4 -2.25 -2.83 25.47
N PHE A 5 -2.82 -1.95 24.65
CA PHE A 5 -3.39 -2.31 23.34
C PHE A 5 -2.30 -2.75 22.35
N GLN A 6 -1.15 -2.06 22.34
CA GLN A 6 0.00 -2.46 21.52
C GLN A 6 0.50 -3.85 21.87
N ASN A 7 0.64 -4.13 23.17
CA ASN A 7 1.11 -5.45 23.63
C ASN A 7 0.11 -6.56 23.27
N ILE A 8 -1.20 -6.31 23.41
CA ILE A 8 -2.24 -7.29 23.04
C ILE A 8 -2.17 -7.61 21.54
N PHE A 9 -2.08 -6.58 20.69
CA PHE A 9 -1.96 -6.76 19.22
C PHE A 9 -0.67 -7.48 18.84
N PHE A 10 0.44 -7.13 19.47
CA PHE A 10 1.72 -7.79 19.24
C PHE A 10 1.67 -9.28 19.65
N THR A 11 1.15 -9.57 20.86
CA THR A 11 1.01 -10.95 21.35
C THR A 11 0.09 -11.76 20.46
N PHE A 12 -1.04 -11.19 20.04
CA PHE A 12 -1.97 -11.85 19.12
C PHE A 12 -1.28 -12.16 17.77
N GLY A 13 -0.56 -11.19 17.18
CA GLY A 13 0.20 -11.40 15.95
C GLY A 13 1.27 -12.49 16.08
N LEU A 14 1.98 -12.51 17.22
CA LEU A 14 2.97 -13.53 17.51
C LEU A 14 2.35 -14.93 17.63
N VAL A 15 1.22 -15.05 18.32
CA VAL A 15 0.48 -16.31 18.46
C VAL A 15 0.02 -16.82 17.10
N VAL A 16 -0.57 -15.95 16.26
CA VAL A 16 -1.00 -16.32 14.90
C VAL A 16 0.21 -16.78 14.08
N LEU A 17 1.33 -16.07 14.13
CA LEU A 17 2.56 -16.45 13.44
C LEU A 17 3.07 -17.82 13.89
N CYS A 18 3.09 -18.09 15.22
CA CYS A 18 3.49 -19.37 15.77
C CYS A 18 2.57 -20.49 15.27
N ILE A 19 1.25 -20.28 15.23
CA ILE A 19 0.28 -21.27 14.72
C ILE A 19 0.54 -21.54 13.22
N MET A 20 0.77 -20.48 12.42
CA MET A 20 1.07 -20.62 10.99
C MET A 20 2.37 -21.42 10.76
N VAL A 21 3.42 -21.10 11.51
CA VAL A 21 4.71 -21.81 11.43
C VAL A 21 4.58 -23.26 11.89
N TYR A 22 3.81 -23.52 12.95
CA TYR A 22 3.58 -24.88 13.43
C TYR A 22 2.83 -25.77 12.42
N ASN A 23 1.86 -25.18 11.70
CA ASN A 23 1.10 -25.89 10.67
C ASN A 23 1.82 -25.96 9.30
N LEU A 24 2.99 -25.35 9.17
CA LEU A 24 3.76 -25.37 7.92
C LEU A 24 4.52 -26.69 7.79
N ASP A 25 4.25 -27.43 6.74
CA ASP A 25 5.08 -28.58 6.37
C ASP A 25 6.37 -28.08 5.73
N PHE A 26 7.44 -28.01 6.53
CA PHE A 26 8.74 -27.53 6.07
C PHE A 26 9.37 -28.45 5.03
N ALA A 27 9.07 -29.75 5.08
CA ALA A 27 9.62 -30.71 4.10
C ALA A 27 8.98 -30.50 2.74
N ASP A 28 7.64 -30.35 2.69
CA ASP A 28 6.91 -30.05 1.46
C ASP A 28 7.29 -28.67 0.90
N ALA A 29 7.39 -27.64 1.76
CA ALA A 29 7.83 -26.32 1.36
C ALA A 29 9.24 -26.33 0.75
N TRP A 30 10.16 -27.05 1.36
CA TRP A 30 11.53 -27.21 0.85
C TRP A 30 11.58 -27.94 -0.49
N GLN A 31 10.82 -29.01 -0.62
CA GLN A 31 10.72 -29.76 -1.89
C GLN A 31 10.16 -28.89 -3.01
N LYS A 32 9.13 -28.07 -2.73
CA LYS A 32 8.56 -27.12 -3.70
C LYS A 32 9.57 -26.06 -4.12
N ILE A 33 10.38 -25.53 -3.18
CA ILE A 33 11.45 -24.57 -3.50
C ILE A 33 12.51 -25.21 -4.40
N GLN A 34 12.92 -26.45 -4.09
CA GLN A 34 13.86 -27.19 -4.92
C GLN A 34 13.30 -27.47 -6.32
N HIS A 35 12.01 -27.80 -6.42
CA HIS A 35 11.35 -28.03 -7.71
C HIS A 35 11.24 -26.74 -8.54
N ALA A 36 11.02 -25.59 -7.90
CA ALA A 36 11.04 -24.28 -8.57
C ALA A 36 12.43 -23.90 -9.11
N GLY A 37 13.50 -24.45 -8.51
CA GLY A 37 14.87 -24.28 -8.99
C GLY A 37 15.28 -22.80 -9.11
N TYR A 38 15.94 -22.44 -10.22
CA TYR A 38 16.40 -21.08 -10.47
C TYR A 38 15.27 -20.05 -10.59
N TRP A 39 14.05 -20.44 -10.94
CA TRP A 39 12.89 -19.55 -11.01
C TRP A 39 12.54 -18.94 -9.67
N PHE A 40 12.79 -19.64 -8.58
CA PHE A 40 12.64 -19.07 -7.24
C PHE A 40 13.51 -17.83 -7.05
N PHE A 41 14.80 -17.92 -7.43
CA PHE A 41 15.72 -16.78 -7.35
C PHE A 41 15.35 -15.66 -8.32
N ALA A 42 14.86 -15.99 -9.52
CA ALA A 42 14.38 -15.00 -10.47
C ALA A 42 13.21 -14.16 -9.89
N VAL A 43 12.27 -14.81 -9.20
CA VAL A 43 11.17 -14.12 -8.51
C VAL A 43 11.69 -13.25 -7.38
N VAL A 44 12.63 -13.74 -6.55
CA VAL A 44 13.24 -12.94 -5.47
C VAL A 44 13.93 -11.68 -6.02
N VAL A 45 14.69 -11.82 -7.11
CA VAL A 45 15.34 -10.68 -7.78
C VAL A 45 14.29 -9.69 -8.31
N LEU A 46 13.22 -10.19 -8.92
CA LEU A 46 12.11 -9.35 -9.41
C LEU A 46 11.48 -8.52 -8.27
N TRP A 47 11.32 -9.11 -7.08
CA TRP A 47 10.82 -8.39 -5.91
C TRP A 47 11.75 -7.26 -5.45
N VAL A 48 13.07 -7.45 -5.54
CA VAL A 48 14.04 -6.37 -5.25
C VAL A 48 13.80 -5.18 -6.17
N PHE A 49 13.66 -5.41 -7.47
CA PHE A 49 13.36 -4.35 -8.43
C PHE A 49 12.00 -3.68 -8.15
N LEU A 50 10.98 -4.46 -7.84
CA LEU A 50 9.66 -3.94 -7.50
C LEU A 50 9.71 -2.99 -6.31
N TYR A 51 10.45 -3.33 -5.26
CA TYR A 51 10.65 -2.44 -4.10
C TYR A 51 11.49 -1.20 -4.43
N ILE A 52 12.42 -1.26 -5.38
CA ILE A 52 13.15 -0.09 -5.88
C ILE A 52 12.17 0.89 -6.52
N PHE A 53 11.27 0.44 -7.41
CA PHE A 53 10.25 1.29 -8.04
C PHE A 53 9.27 1.86 -7.02
N ASN A 54 8.79 1.06 -6.08
CA ASN A 54 7.93 1.53 -5.00
C ASN A 54 8.60 2.62 -4.16
N THR A 55 9.88 2.42 -3.81
CA THR A 55 10.66 3.41 -3.08
C THR A 55 10.88 4.68 -3.89
N ALA A 56 11.16 4.57 -5.19
CA ALA A 56 11.36 5.71 -6.08
C ALA A 56 10.08 6.56 -6.17
N ALA A 57 8.92 5.93 -6.28
CA ALA A 57 7.63 6.62 -6.27
C ALA A 57 7.41 7.40 -4.97
N TRP A 58 7.62 6.76 -3.82
CA TRP A 58 7.46 7.43 -2.53
C TRP A 58 8.51 8.51 -2.29
N PHE A 59 9.76 8.27 -2.70
CA PHE A 59 10.83 9.26 -2.62
C PHE A 59 10.52 10.52 -3.45
N THR A 60 9.94 10.36 -4.63
CA THR A 60 9.50 11.47 -5.47
C THR A 60 8.39 12.27 -4.79
N ILE A 61 7.42 11.61 -4.15
CA ILE A 61 6.36 12.25 -3.37
C ILE A 61 6.95 13.07 -2.23
N ILE A 62 7.87 12.51 -1.43
CA ILE A 62 8.52 13.22 -0.33
C ILE A 62 9.27 14.45 -0.85
N ARG A 63 10.01 14.31 -1.94
CA ARG A 63 10.76 15.42 -2.54
C ARG A 63 9.86 16.52 -3.11
N SER A 64 8.70 16.19 -3.64
CA SER A 64 7.75 17.19 -4.13
C SER A 64 7.13 18.02 -3.01
N GLN A 65 7.01 17.46 -1.82
CA GLN A 65 6.49 18.14 -0.64
C GLN A 65 7.55 18.94 0.14
N THR A 66 8.83 18.76 -0.18
CA THR A 66 9.95 19.40 0.53
C THR A 66 10.62 20.42 -0.38
N GLN A 67 10.45 21.71 -0.08
CA GLN A 67 11.06 22.80 -0.87
C GLN A 67 12.50 23.10 -0.44
N ASP A 68 12.86 22.87 0.83
CA ASP A 68 14.17 23.13 1.38
C ASP A 68 15.18 22.05 1.00
N ALA A 69 16.34 22.48 0.47
CA ALA A 69 17.43 21.58 0.05
C ALA A 69 18.06 20.82 1.23
N GLU A 70 18.14 21.44 2.41
CA GLU A 70 18.69 20.79 3.60
C GLU A 70 17.73 19.71 4.15
N GLU A 71 16.45 19.95 4.12
CA GLU A 71 15.46 18.93 4.50
C GLU A 71 15.46 17.75 3.52
N ARG A 72 15.65 17.98 2.22
CA ARG A 72 15.76 16.92 1.21
C ARG A 72 16.92 15.96 1.49
N LYS A 73 18.03 16.44 2.08
CA LYS A 73 19.18 15.61 2.43
C LYS A 73 18.91 14.68 3.62
N LYS A 74 17.94 14.98 4.49
CA LYS A 74 17.62 14.16 5.67
C LYS A 74 17.03 12.78 5.30
N VAL A 75 16.45 12.65 4.11
CA VAL A 75 15.88 11.40 3.62
C VAL A 75 16.70 10.89 2.45
N SER A 76 17.56 9.88 2.69
CA SER A 76 18.29 9.21 1.62
C SER A 76 17.46 8.11 1.00
N PHE A 77 17.67 7.84 -0.29
CA PHE A 77 16.96 6.78 -1.03
C PHE A 77 17.17 5.40 -0.40
N PHE A 78 18.40 5.09 0.00
CA PHE A 78 18.75 3.78 0.57
C PHE A 78 18.11 3.54 1.94
N TRP A 79 18.03 4.59 2.76
CA TRP A 79 17.31 4.52 4.03
C TRP A 79 15.80 4.32 3.78
N LEU A 80 15.23 5.08 2.84
CA LEU A 80 13.81 4.96 2.49
C LEU A 80 13.48 3.57 1.91
N TYR A 81 14.39 2.97 1.14
CA TYR A 81 14.25 1.60 0.65
C TYR A 81 14.13 0.60 1.81
N LYS A 82 14.99 0.70 2.83
CA LYS A 82 14.88 -0.14 4.03
C LYS A 82 13.52 0.04 4.72
N VAL A 83 13.07 1.27 4.91
CA VAL A 83 11.76 1.57 5.52
C VAL A 83 10.61 1.03 4.66
N THR A 84 10.72 1.11 3.34
CA THR A 84 9.72 0.58 2.41
C THR A 84 9.62 -0.94 2.54
N VAL A 85 10.73 -1.66 2.47
CA VAL A 85 10.77 -3.13 2.60
C VAL A 85 10.28 -3.57 3.97
N SER A 86 10.73 -2.93 5.05
CA SER A 86 10.27 -3.24 6.42
C SER A 86 8.77 -2.98 6.59
N GLY A 87 8.24 -1.91 6.00
CA GLY A 87 6.81 -1.61 6.02
C GLY A 87 5.99 -2.68 5.29
N PHE A 88 6.44 -3.16 4.14
CA PHE A 88 5.79 -4.28 3.46
C PHE A 88 5.88 -5.58 4.27
N ALA A 89 7.04 -5.89 4.85
CA ALA A 89 7.20 -7.05 5.72
C ALA A 89 6.22 -7.02 6.90
N LEU A 90 6.04 -5.86 7.54
CA LEU A 90 5.06 -5.67 8.61
C LEU A 90 3.62 -5.86 8.12
N ASN A 91 3.27 -5.42 6.92
CA ASN A 91 1.95 -5.66 6.35
C ASN A 91 1.66 -7.15 6.15
N TYR A 92 2.66 -7.95 5.79
CA TYR A 92 2.50 -9.41 5.69
C TYR A 92 2.51 -10.13 7.04
N ALA A 93 3.24 -9.60 8.03
CA ALA A 93 3.35 -10.20 9.35
C ALA A 93 2.20 -9.84 10.30
N THR A 94 1.45 -8.75 10.01
CA THR A 94 0.33 -8.34 10.88
C THR A 94 -0.98 -8.99 10.47
N PRO A 95 -1.73 -9.57 11.42
CA PRO A 95 -3.05 -10.11 11.13
C PRO A 95 -4.00 -9.01 10.64
N GLY A 96 -4.73 -9.26 9.57
CA GLY A 96 -5.64 -8.30 8.95
C GLY A 96 -5.06 -7.62 7.70
N GLY A 97 -3.81 -7.90 7.31
CA GLY A 97 -3.15 -7.41 6.09
C GLY A 97 -3.17 -5.88 5.95
N LEU A 98 -2.07 -5.28 5.56
CA LEU A 98 -1.96 -3.86 5.22
C LEU A 98 -2.11 -2.83 6.37
N MET A 99 -2.21 -3.25 7.65
CA MET A 99 -2.44 -2.30 8.76
C MET A 99 -1.19 -1.95 9.57
N GLY A 100 -0.07 -2.66 9.40
CA GLY A 100 1.15 -2.44 10.19
C GLY A 100 2.19 -1.54 9.52
N GLY A 101 2.28 -1.59 8.22
CA GLY A 101 3.34 -0.92 7.45
C GLY A 101 3.18 0.59 7.35
N GLU A 102 1.96 1.08 7.17
CA GLU A 102 1.71 2.52 7.05
C GLU A 102 2.01 3.28 8.36
N PRO A 103 1.53 2.86 9.53
CA PRO A 103 1.92 3.46 10.80
C PRO A 103 3.43 3.41 11.05
N TYR A 104 4.08 2.30 10.71
CA TYR A 104 5.53 2.16 10.83
C TYR A 104 6.27 3.17 9.95
N ARG A 105 5.88 3.31 8.68
CA ARG A 105 6.45 4.29 7.74
C ARG A 105 6.30 5.73 8.24
N ILE A 106 5.12 6.08 8.78
CA ILE A 106 4.87 7.40 9.38
C ILE A 106 5.80 7.63 10.58
N MET A 107 5.90 6.63 11.46
CA MET A 107 6.72 6.71 12.68
C MET A 107 8.21 6.92 12.35
N GLU A 108 8.75 6.17 11.37
CA GLU A 108 10.13 6.27 10.92
C GLU A 108 10.44 7.62 10.22
N LEU A 109 9.48 8.14 9.47
CA LEU A 109 9.67 9.38 8.70
C LEU A 109 9.46 10.64 9.53
N THR A 110 8.62 10.59 10.56
CA THR A 110 8.28 11.72 11.44
C THR A 110 9.49 12.49 12.00
N PRO A 111 10.57 11.84 12.52
CA PRO A 111 11.73 12.57 13.04
C PRO A 111 12.51 13.33 11.96
N LYS A 112 12.33 13.00 10.69
CA LYS A 112 13.07 13.59 9.56
C LYS A 112 12.39 14.78 8.92
N ILE A 113 11.05 14.71 8.74
CA ILE A 113 10.29 15.72 7.99
C ILE A 113 9.05 16.25 8.74
N GLY A 114 8.84 15.83 9.98
CA GLY A 114 7.66 16.18 10.78
C GLY A 114 6.47 15.26 10.54
N ALA A 115 5.57 15.18 11.52
CA ALA A 115 4.46 14.22 11.53
C ALA A 115 3.44 14.48 10.40
N GLU A 116 3.15 15.74 10.11
CA GLU A 116 2.19 16.15 9.08
C GLU A 116 2.63 15.72 7.70
N ARG A 117 3.85 16.07 7.28
CA ARG A 117 4.42 15.69 5.98
C ARG A 117 4.67 14.18 5.88
N ALA A 118 5.08 13.54 6.96
CA ALA A 118 5.23 12.10 7.01
C ALA A 118 3.90 11.40 6.73
N THR A 119 2.84 11.78 7.43
CA THR A 119 1.49 11.21 7.25
C THR A 119 0.96 11.50 5.84
N SER A 120 1.04 12.75 5.39
CA SER A 120 0.61 13.14 4.04
C SER A 120 1.32 12.35 2.95
N SER A 121 2.64 12.17 3.05
CA SER A 121 3.43 11.44 2.05
C SER A 121 3.06 9.95 2.01
N VAL A 122 2.83 9.31 3.16
CA VAL A 122 2.45 7.89 3.23
C VAL A 122 1.03 7.69 2.68
N VAL A 123 0.09 8.57 3.03
CA VAL A 123 -1.28 8.52 2.49
C VAL A 123 -1.27 8.71 0.98
N LEU A 124 -0.55 9.71 0.47
CA LEU A 124 -0.47 9.96 -0.97
C LEU A 124 0.20 8.81 -1.71
N TYR A 125 1.25 8.21 -1.12
CA TYR A 125 1.89 7.02 -1.67
C TYR A 125 0.91 5.84 -1.74
N ALA A 126 0.17 5.55 -0.65
CA ALA A 126 -0.82 4.47 -0.63
C ALA A 126 -1.92 4.70 -1.68
N MET A 127 -2.42 5.92 -1.81
CA MET A 127 -3.41 6.29 -2.82
C MET A 127 -2.88 6.09 -4.25
N THR A 128 -1.63 6.52 -4.52
CA THR A 128 -0.99 6.33 -5.83
C THR A 128 -0.80 4.84 -6.14
N HIS A 129 -0.46 4.05 -5.12
CA HIS A 129 -0.30 2.61 -5.26
C HIS A 129 -1.64 1.93 -5.62
N ILE A 130 -2.73 2.27 -4.94
CA ILE A 130 -4.08 1.78 -5.27
C ILE A 130 -4.48 2.22 -6.69
N PHE A 131 -4.22 3.46 -7.07
CA PHE A 131 -4.51 3.98 -8.40
C PHE A 131 -3.79 3.22 -9.52
N SER A 132 -2.53 2.82 -9.27
CA SER A 132 -1.75 2.02 -10.24
C SER A 132 -2.34 0.65 -10.50
N HIS A 133 -3.03 0.03 -9.52
CA HIS A 133 -3.70 -1.25 -9.70
C HIS A 133 -4.86 -1.18 -10.69
N PHE A 134 -5.63 -0.09 -10.69
CA PHE A 134 -6.71 0.08 -11.67
C PHE A 134 -6.19 0.17 -13.09
N TRP A 135 -5.05 0.84 -13.32
CA TRP A 135 -4.38 0.86 -14.61
C TRP A 135 -3.88 -0.52 -15.02
N PHE A 136 -3.27 -1.24 -14.08
CA PHE A 136 -2.81 -2.60 -14.34
C PHE A 136 -3.97 -3.53 -14.72
N TRP A 137 -5.11 -3.46 -14.04
CA TRP A 137 -6.29 -4.24 -14.38
C TRP A 137 -6.85 -3.88 -15.75
N LEU A 138 -6.91 -2.59 -16.10
CA LEU A 138 -7.34 -2.18 -17.45
C LEU A 138 -6.44 -2.77 -18.53
N ILE A 139 -5.12 -2.67 -18.37
CA ILE A 139 -4.16 -3.23 -19.33
C ILE A 139 -4.34 -4.76 -19.41
N SER A 140 -4.54 -5.42 -18.26
CA SER A 140 -4.76 -6.88 -18.20
C SER A 140 -6.04 -7.30 -18.92
N ILE A 141 -7.11 -6.52 -18.83
CA ILE A 141 -8.37 -6.78 -19.59
C ILE A 141 -8.12 -6.74 -21.09
N PHE A 142 -7.44 -5.69 -21.58
CA PHE A 142 -7.11 -5.61 -23.00
C PHE A 142 -6.21 -6.77 -23.44
N LEU A 143 -5.17 -7.08 -22.68
CA LEU A 143 -4.28 -8.19 -22.98
C LEU A 143 -5.03 -9.52 -23.04
N TYR A 144 -5.96 -9.75 -22.11
CA TYR A 144 -6.79 -10.96 -22.10
C TYR A 144 -7.66 -11.06 -23.35
N ILE A 145 -8.34 -9.99 -23.74
CA ILE A 145 -9.22 -9.96 -24.92
C ILE A 145 -8.43 -10.25 -26.21
N PHE A 146 -7.18 -9.78 -26.29
CA PHE A 146 -6.33 -10.02 -27.47
C PHE A 146 -5.73 -11.43 -27.52
N THR A 147 -5.55 -12.09 -26.37
CA THR A 147 -4.82 -13.37 -26.29
C THR A 147 -5.71 -14.59 -26.06
N GLN A 148 -6.95 -14.40 -25.59
CA GLN A 148 -7.83 -15.48 -25.21
C GLN A 148 -9.22 -15.35 -25.86
N PRO A 149 -9.87 -16.48 -26.21
CA PRO A 149 -11.24 -16.46 -26.67
C PRO A 149 -12.19 -16.02 -25.54
N VAL A 150 -13.02 -15.04 -25.84
CA VAL A 150 -13.98 -14.47 -24.87
C VAL A 150 -15.37 -15.05 -25.12
N ASN A 151 -15.88 -15.83 -24.18
CA ASN A 151 -17.29 -16.25 -24.18
C ASN A 151 -18.19 -15.17 -23.53
N LEU A 152 -19.52 -15.33 -23.66
CA LEU A 152 -20.48 -14.33 -23.19
C LEU A 152 -20.34 -14.05 -21.67
N LEU A 153 -20.17 -15.09 -20.86
CA LEU A 153 -20.00 -14.94 -19.39
C LEU A 153 -18.71 -14.18 -19.05
N MET A 154 -17.61 -14.55 -19.68
CA MET A 154 -16.32 -13.88 -19.48
C MET A 154 -16.37 -12.43 -19.95
N GLY A 155 -17.00 -12.19 -21.12
CA GLY A 155 -17.18 -10.84 -21.67
C GLY A 155 -17.98 -9.93 -20.73
N THR A 156 -19.05 -10.42 -20.14
CA THR A 156 -19.83 -9.65 -19.15
C THR A 156 -19.04 -9.35 -17.88
N MET A 157 -18.27 -10.32 -17.35
CA MET A 157 -17.39 -10.09 -16.19
C MET A 157 -16.32 -9.05 -16.49
N LEU A 158 -15.65 -9.16 -17.64
CA LEU A 158 -14.63 -8.18 -18.06
C LEU A 158 -15.22 -6.77 -18.24
N ALA A 159 -16.43 -6.66 -18.80
CA ALA A 159 -17.13 -5.38 -18.97
C ALA A 159 -17.46 -4.72 -17.61
N VAL A 160 -17.90 -5.50 -16.62
CA VAL A 160 -18.17 -5.01 -15.26
C VAL A 160 -16.89 -4.51 -14.60
N VAL A 161 -15.81 -5.30 -14.66
CA VAL A 161 -14.50 -4.89 -14.08
C VAL A 161 -13.95 -3.67 -14.80
N PHE A 162 -14.08 -3.60 -16.13
CA PHE A 162 -13.68 -2.44 -16.93
C PHE A 162 -14.42 -1.17 -16.49
N ALA A 163 -15.77 -1.24 -16.42
CA ALA A 163 -16.57 -0.10 -15.97
C ALA A 163 -16.22 0.35 -14.55
N PHE A 164 -15.95 -0.60 -13.64
CA PHE A 164 -15.47 -0.31 -12.29
C PHE A 164 -14.12 0.41 -12.30
N CYS A 165 -13.14 -0.11 -13.05
CA CYS A 165 -11.81 0.50 -13.16
C CYS A 165 -11.86 1.92 -13.74
N VAL A 166 -12.63 2.12 -14.81
CA VAL A 166 -12.80 3.44 -15.44
C VAL A 166 -13.45 4.42 -14.46
N SER A 167 -14.48 3.99 -13.74
CA SER A 167 -15.16 4.80 -12.72
C SER A 167 -14.21 5.17 -11.58
N ALA A 168 -13.40 4.22 -11.10
CA ALA A 168 -12.41 4.45 -10.06
C ALA A 168 -11.32 5.43 -10.51
N ILE A 169 -10.79 5.25 -11.72
CA ILE A 169 -9.79 6.17 -12.30
C ILE A 169 -10.39 7.57 -12.45
N TRP A 170 -11.59 7.69 -12.98
CA TRP A 170 -12.27 8.98 -13.12
C TRP A 170 -12.49 9.66 -11.77
N PHE A 171 -12.94 8.90 -10.76
CA PHE A 171 -13.09 9.40 -9.38
C PHE A 171 -11.76 9.90 -8.82
N PHE A 172 -10.67 9.15 -9.02
CA PHE A 172 -9.33 9.51 -8.58
C PHE A 172 -8.84 10.81 -9.24
N LEU A 173 -8.95 10.90 -10.57
CA LEU A 173 -8.49 12.07 -11.34
C LEU A 173 -9.30 13.33 -11.01
N THR A 174 -10.62 13.21 -10.85
CA THR A 174 -11.47 14.34 -10.47
C THR A 174 -11.27 14.73 -9.01
N GLY A 175 -11.02 13.76 -8.15
CA GLY A 175 -10.74 13.98 -6.74
C GLY A 175 -9.38 14.64 -6.49
N TYR A 176 -8.35 14.24 -7.25
CA TYR A 176 -7.02 14.85 -7.16
C TYR A 176 -7.05 16.36 -7.44
N LYS A 177 -7.81 16.78 -8.45
CA LYS A 177 -8.00 18.21 -8.79
C LYS A 177 -8.79 19.01 -7.75
N LYS A 178 -9.61 18.38 -6.92
CA LYS A 178 -10.54 19.02 -5.97
C LYS A 178 -10.26 18.69 -4.50
N GLY A 179 -9.07 18.24 -4.15
CA GLY A 179 -8.72 17.80 -2.80
C GLY A 179 -9.34 16.43 -2.46
N LEU A 180 -8.78 15.36 -3.00
CA LEU A 180 -9.26 13.97 -2.84
C LEU A 180 -9.47 13.61 -1.36
N ALA A 181 -8.55 14.03 -0.48
CA ALA A 181 -8.65 13.80 0.96
C ALA A 181 -9.94 14.40 1.55
N VAL A 182 -10.29 15.62 1.15
CA VAL A 182 -11.50 16.29 1.62
C VAL A 182 -12.77 15.60 1.10
N ARG A 183 -12.77 15.09 -0.14
CA ARG A 183 -13.92 14.36 -0.69
C ARG A 183 -14.11 13.00 -0.06
N VAL A 184 -13.03 12.23 0.09
CA VAL A 184 -13.08 10.92 0.77
C VAL A 184 -13.53 11.12 2.21
N MET A 185 -13.00 12.13 2.91
CA MET A 185 -13.38 12.46 4.26
C MET A 185 -14.87 12.87 4.36
N ASN A 186 -15.37 13.67 3.41
CA ASN A 186 -16.78 14.03 3.36
C ASN A 186 -17.71 12.85 3.05
N LEU A 187 -17.26 11.89 2.22
CA LEU A 187 -18.01 10.67 1.95
C LEU A 187 -18.04 9.75 3.18
N VAL A 188 -16.90 9.58 3.83
CA VAL A 188 -16.72 8.73 5.01
C VAL A 188 -17.37 9.33 6.27
N ARG A 189 -17.52 10.65 6.34
CA ARG A 189 -18.24 11.37 7.41
C ARG A 189 -19.70 10.93 7.55
N HIS A 190 -20.32 10.40 6.49
CA HIS A 190 -21.69 9.88 6.53
C HIS A 190 -21.79 8.49 7.18
N ILE A 191 -20.67 7.82 7.44
CA ILE A 191 -20.63 6.54 8.14
C ILE A 191 -20.52 6.81 9.66
N PRO A 192 -21.53 6.45 10.47
CA PRO A 192 -21.59 6.84 11.89
C PRO A 192 -20.41 6.34 12.73
N PHE A 193 -19.77 5.23 12.34
CA PHE A 193 -18.62 4.66 13.02
C PHE A 193 -17.31 5.46 12.82
N VAL A 194 -17.18 6.17 11.70
CA VAL A 194 -15.94 6.87 11.30
C VAL A 194 -15.99 8.36 11.64
N LYS A 195 -17.17 8.91 11.93
CA LYS A 195 -17.39 10.33 12.25
C LYS A 195 -16.45 10.81 13.37
N LYS A 196 -16.25 10.01 14.41
CA LYS A 196 -15.40 10.31 15.57
C LYS A 196 -13.90 10.44 15.24
N TRP A 197 -13.45 9.83 14.13
CA TRP A 197 -12.05 9.84 13.68
C TRP A 197 -11.79 10.84 12.53
N ALA A 198 -12.84 11.22 11.82
CA ALA A 198 -12.75 12.13 10.66
C ALA A 198 -12.68 13.62 11.06
N GLU A 199 -13.29 14.02 12.17
CA GLU A 199 -13.33 15.41 12.63
C GLU A 199 -11.93 16.00 12.93
N PRO A 200 -11.01 15.30 13.62
CA PRO A 200 -9.66 15.82 13.85
C PRO A 200 -8.83 15.99 12.57
N CYS A 201 -9.05 15.14 11.56
CA CYS A 201 -8.31 15.22 10.30
C CYS A 201 -8.77 16.37 9.39
N LEU A 202 -10.06 16.76 9.45
CA LEU A 202 -10.60 17.88 8.67
C LEU A 202 -10.11 19.24 9.16
N LEU A 203 -9.84 19.37 10.46
CA LEU A 203 -9.27 20.58 11.06
C LEU A 203 -7.83 20.87 10.58
N TYR A 204 -7.10 19.83 10.14
CA TYR A 204 -5.72 19.94 9.65
C TYR A 204 -5.60 20.11 8.13
N THR A 205 -6.71 19.99 7.37
CA THR A 205 -6.70 20.05 5.89
C THR A 205 -7.46 21.26 5.33
N SER A 206 -8.02 22.13 6.15
CA SER A 206 -8.55 23.42 5.70
C SER A 206 -7.39 24.41 5.54
N PRO A 207 -7.30 25.12 4.39
CA PRO A 207 -6.30 26.15 4.14
C PRO A 207 -6.40 27.32 5.10
#